data_d05712b3120cfa7f441c93ab91706a02
#
_entry.id   d05712b3120cfa7f441c93ab91706a02
#
_cell.length_a   1.000
_cell.length_b   1.000
_cell.length_c   1.000
_cell.angle_alpha   90.00
_cell.angle_beta   90.00
_cell.angle_gamma   90.00
#
_symmetry.space_group_name_H-M   'P 1'
#
loop_
_entity.id
_entity.type
_entity.pdbx_description
1 polymer ?
#
loop_
_entity_poly.entity_id
_entity_poly.type
_entity_poly.pdbx_seq_one_letter_code
_entity_poly.pdbx_strand_id
1 'polypeptide(L)'
;LSEPQANSIVEMRLRALTGLEREKLENEYAELKKVIEEYRAILADRKVLLGVVKKEIIEIRDKYGDDRRTSIGYDEFDISMEDLIPNENTVITMTKLGYIKRMSVDNFKSQHRGGKGIKGMQTIDDDYIENMLMTTTHHYIMFFTNKGRMYRLKVYQIPECGRTARGTAIINLIQLMPEEKITAVITLRDYDENKYLFMATKKGIVKKTSIMEYANIRKSGLQAINLRDDDDLIEVKVTDNTKDIFLVTKHGQCIRFDENDVRTTGRVSMGVIGMNLSYDDEVVAMQLNTQGTHMLIVSEYGMGKRTDIDEFTVQHRGGKGIKCYKITEKTGNVVAAKAVNED
;
A
#
# COMPACT_ATOMS: atom_id res chain seq x y z
N LEU A 1 40.85 11.95 -39.02
CA LEU A 1 39.64 11.83 -39.84
C LEU A 1 38.99 10.49 -39.54
N SER A 2 37.67 10.49 -39.22
CA SER A 2 36.92 9.26 -39.12
C SER A 2 36.62 8.70 -40.49
N GLU A 3 36.33 7.39 -40.59
CA GLU A 3 36.00 6.71 -41.87
C GLU A 3 34.84 7.40 -42.62
N PRO A 4 33.72 7.84 -41.98
CA PRO A 4 32.68 8.63 -42.63
C PRO A 4 33.17 9.97 -43.21
N GLN A 5 34.09 10.64 -42.47
CA GLN A 5 34.66 11.90 -42.97
C GLN A 5 35.58 11.69 -44.19
N ALA A 6 36.36 10.60 -44.22
CA ALA A 6 37.21 10.26 -45.35
C ALA A 6 36.35 9.94 -46.56
N ASN A 7 35.29 9.15 -46.43
CA ASN A 7 34.36 8.81 -47.52
C ASN A 7 33.65 10.06 -48.06
N SER A 8 33.23 10.97 -47.23
CA SER A 8 32.60 12.23 -47.65
C SER A 8 33.55 13.10 -48.47
N ILE A 9 34.84 13.10 -48.15
CA ILE A 9 35.87 13.87 -48.90
C ILE A 9 36.11 13.22 -50.30
N VAL A 10 36.18 11.85 -50.34
CA VAL A 10 36.41 11.13 -51.58
C VAL A 10 35.22 11.25 -52.53
N GLU A 11 34.00 11.27 -52.03
CA GLU A 11 32.77 11.43 -52.79
C GLU A 11 32.47 12.89 -53.22
N MET A 12 33.27 13.87 -52.78
CA MET A 12 33.06 15.26 -53.13
C MET A 12 33.21 15.48 -54.66
N ARG A 13 32.18 16.03 -55.28
CA ARG A 13 32.21 16.38 -56.70
C ARG A 13 33.09 17.62 -56.89
N LEU A 14 33.86 17.67 -58.02
CA LEU A 14 34.70 18.81 -58.37
C LEU A 14 34.00 20.17 -58.31
N ARG A 15 32.68 20.20 -58.54
CA ARG A 15 31.85 21.39 -58.42
C ARG A 15 31.82 21.95 -56.95
N ALA A 16 31.91 21.08 -55.97
CA ALA A 16 31.91 21.50 -54.56
C ALA A 16 33.19 22.20 -54.11
N LEU A 17 34.24 22.15 -54.96
CA LEU A 17 35.52 22.82 -54.70
C LEU A 17 35.57 24.25 -55.28
N THR A 18 34.47 24.76 -55.88
CA THR A 18 34.40 26.13 -56.38
C THR A 18 34.28 27.11 -55.22
N GLY A 19 34.82 28.35 -55.38
CA GLY A 19 34.85 29.38 -54.31
C GLY A 19 33.46 29.68 -53.73
N LEU A 20 32.38 29.67 -54.52
CA LEU A 20 31.00 29.91 -54.09
C LEU A 20 30.45 28.77 -53.22
N GLU A 21 30.80 27.53 -53.44
CA GLU A 21 30.38 26.38 -52.64
C GLU A 21 31.17 26.35 -51.30
N ARG A 22 32.42 26.77 -51.32
CA ARG A 22 33.26 26.91 -50.16
C ARG A 22 32.70 27.97 -49.20
N GLU A 23 32.28 29.11 -49.70
CA GLU A 23 31.68 30.20 -48.93
C GLU A 23 30.34 29.73 -48.25
N LYS A 24 29.53 28.95 -48.99
CA LYS A 24 28.33 28.36 -48.40
C LYS A 24 28.64 27.41 -47.25
N LEU A 25 29.66 26.58 -47.42
CA LEU A 25 30.07 25.58 -46.43
C LEU A 25 30.67 26.26 -45.21
N GLU A 26 31.44 27.32 -45.38
CA GLU A 26 31.97 28.13 -44.28
C GLU A 26 30.84 28.85 -43.49
N ASN A 27 29.83 29.38 -44.19
CA ASN A 27 28.66 29.96 -43.57
C ASN A 27 27.84 28.94 -42.81
N GLU A 28 27.55 27.78 -43.41
CA GLU A 28 26.84 26.68 -42.72
C GLU A 28 27.61 26.17 -41.49
N TYR A 29 28.91 26.02 -41.59
CA TYR A 29 29.76 25.66 -40.45
C TYR A 29 29.71 26.71 -39.33
N ALA A 30 29.73 28.00 -39.67
CA ALA A 30 29.65 29.07 -38.70
C ALA A 30 28.28 29.12 -38.01
N GLU A 31 27.19 28.86 -38.73
CA GLU A 31 25.85 28.75 -38.19
C GLU A 31 25.71 27.55 -37.24
N LEU A 32 26.16 26.38 -37.69
CA LEU A 32 26.12 25.17 -36.84
C LEU A 32 26.95 25.33 -35.59
N LYS A 33 28.11 25.99 -35.67
CA LYS A 33 28.93 26.25 -34.51
C LYS A 33 28.23 27.15 -33.49
N LYS A 34 27.51 28.19 -33.93
CA LYS A 34 26.66 29.00 -33.04
C LYS A 34 25.56 28.20 -32.34
N VAL A 35 24.87 27.38 -33.09
CA VAL A 35 23.80 26.49 -32.55
C VAL A 35 24.36 25.53 -31.51
N ILE A 36 25.54 24.96 -31.78
CA ILE A 36 26.21 24.05 -30.81
C ILE A 36 26.61 24.83 -29.52
N GLU A 37 27.12 26.02 -29.63
CA GLU A 37 27.47 26.85 -28.47
C GLU A 37 26.21 27.21 -27.66
N GLU A 38 25.12 27.57 -28.33
CA GLU A 38 23.83 27.85 -27.70
C GLU A 38 23.31 26.60 -26.95
N TYR A 39 23.28 25.42 -27.56
CA TYR A 39 22.84 24.17 -26.91
C TYR A 39 23.75 23.78 -25.73
N ARG A 40 25.05 24.01 -25.86
CA ARG A 40 25.98 23.79 -24.74
C ARG A 40 25.71 24.73 -23.56
N ALA A 41 25.40 26.00 -23.83
CA ALA A 41 25.02 26.95 -22.79
C ALA A 41 23.72 26.55 -22.08
N ILE A 42 22.72 26.07 -22.86
CA ILE A 42 21.46 25.58 -22.31
C ILE A 42 21.68 24.36 -21.39
N LEU A 43 22.56 23.44 -21.81
CA LEU A 43 22.84 22.21 -21.03
C LEU A 43 23.75 22.48 -19.82
N ALA A 44 24.60 23.50 -19.87
CA ALA A 44 25.53 23.83 -18.80
C ALA A 44 24.84 24.51 -17.59
N ASP A 45 23.79 25.28 -17.82
CA ASP A 45 23.08 25.99 -16.76
C ASP A 45 21.58 25.62 -16.71
N ARG A 46 21.19 25.01 -15.58
CA ARG A 46 19.80 24.65 -15.30
C ARG A 46 18.82 25.84 -15.38
N LYS A 47 19.27 27.07 -15.07
CA LYS A 47 18.40 28.26 -15.15
C LYS A 47 18.10 28.59 -16.60
N VAL A 48 19.11 28.49 -17.49
CA VAL A 48 18.96 28.73 -18.92
C VAL A 48 18.03 27.68 -19.52
N LEU A 49 18.22 26.40 -19.18
CA LEU A 49 17.34 25.32 -19.60
C LEU A 49 15.88 25.56 -19.18
N LEU A 50 15.65 25.90 -17.91
CA LEU A 50 14.31 26.23 -17.42
C LEU A 50 13.72 27.48 -18.09
N GLY A 51 14.57 28.41 -18.52
CA GLY A 51 14.16 29.58 -19.31
C GLY A 51 13.61 29.18 -20.69
N VAL A 52 14.25 28.24 -21.37
CA VAL A 52 13.77 27.68 -22.65
C VAL A 52 12.42 26.98 -22.45
N VAL A 53 12.34 26.06 -21.48
CA VAL A 53 11.08 25.36 -21.14
C VAL A 53 9.95 26.34 -20.81
N LYS A 54 10.25 27.38 -20.05
CA LYS A 54 9.25 28.43 -19.70
C LYS A 54 8.76 29.15 -20.97
N LYS A 55 9.67 29.47 -21.90
CA LYS A 55 9.32 30.15 -23.14
C LYS A 55 8.37 29.28 -23.98
N GLU A 56 8.71 28.01 -24.17
CA GLU A 56 7.88 27.05 -24.93
C GLU A 56 6.48 26.88 -24.30
N ILE A 57 6.42 26.77 -22.97
CA ILE A 57 5.13 26.67 -22.25
C ILE A 57 4.30 27.94 -22.44
N ILE A 58 4.93 29.13 -22.40
CA ILE A 58 4.25 30.40 -22.64
C ILE A 58 3.70 30.47 -24.06
N GLU A 59 4.45 30.05 -25.06
CA GLU A 59 4.01 30.01 -26.46
C GLU A 59 2.78 29.08 -26.64
N ILE A 60 2.81 27.92 -25.99
CA ILE A 60 1.67 26.99 -26.00
C ILE A 60 0.46 27.61 -25.28
N ARG A 61 0.68 28.24 -24.13
CA ARG A 61 -0.37 28.92 -23.40
C ARG A 61 -1.03 30.01 -24.26
N ASP A 62 -0.23 30.86 -24.90
CA ASP A 62 -0.71 31.98 -25.64
C ASP A 62 -1.43 31.56 -26.95
N LYS A 63 -1.06 30.39 -27.50
CA LYS A 63 -1.67 29.82 -28.70
C LYS A 63 -2.95 29.03 -28.42
N TYR A 64 -3.02 28.33 -27.29
CA TYR A 64 -4.10 27.39 -26.97
C TYR A 64 -4.84 27.72 -25.68
N GLY A 65 -4.37 28.72 -24.92
CA GLY A 65 -5.04 29.14 -23.69
C GLY A 65 -6.38 29.78 -24.00
N ASP A 66 -7.40 29.33 -23.33
CA ASP A 66 -8.72 29.94 -23.33
C ASP A 66 -9.02 30.52 -21.95
N ASP A 67 -9.99 31.42 -21.91
CA ASP A 67 -10.45 32.01 -20.67
C ASP A 67 -11.11 30.94 -19.78
N ARG A 68 -10.98 31.13 -18.49
CA ARG A 68 -11.61 30.24 -17.52
C ARG A 68 -13.13 30.24 -17.74
N ARG A 69 -13.69 29.08 -18.00
CA ARG A 69 -15.15 28.87 -18.25
C ARG A 69 -15.98 28.84 -16.97
N THR A 70 -15.30 28.66 -15.80
CA THR A 70 -15.96 28.63 -14.49
C THR A 70 -15.67 29.91 -13.73
N SER A 71 -16.68 30.45 -13.06
CA SER A 71 -16.51 31.57 -12.13
C SER A 71 -15.97 31.10 -10.80
N ILE A 72 -15.18 31.94 -10.13
CA ILE A 72 -14.82 31.74 -8.72
C ILE A 72 -15.87 32.53 -7.92
N GLY A 73 -16.77 31.82 -7.29
CA GLY A 73 -17.77 32.38 -6.37
C GLY A 73 -17.45 32.01 -4.94
N TYR A 74 -18.06 32.70 -4.00
CA TYR A 74 -18.13 32.21 -2.62
C TYR A 74 -19.14 31.07 -2.59
N ASP A 75 -18.74 29.93 -2.05
CA ASP A 75 -19.64 28.81 -1.83
C ASP A 75 -20.49 29.15 -0.59
N GLU A 76 -21.75 29.54 -0.82
CA GLU A 76 -22.69 29.81 0.27
C GLU A 76 -23.19 28.54 0.97
N PHE A 77 -22.90 27.37 0.36
CA PHE A 77 -23.21 26.06 0.91
C PHE A 77 -21.93 25.23 0.86
N ASP A 78 -21.28 25.09 1.98
CA ASP A 78 -20.10 24.21 2.18
C ASP A 78 -20.53 22.71 2.15
N ILE A 79 -21.23 22.36 1.05
CA ILE A 79 -21.66 20.97 0.81
C ILE A 79 -20.45 20.20 0.36
N SER A 80 -19.93 19.35 1.25
CA SER A 80 -18.86 18.43 0.88
C SER A 80 -19.38 17.38 -0.10
N MET A 81 -18.49 16.82 -0.93
CA MET A 81 -18.86 15.67 -1.78
C MET A 81 -19.41 14.50 -0.97
N GLU A 82 -19.03 14.40 0.30
CA GLU A 82 -19.48 13.38 1.24
C GLU A 82 -20.97 13.56 1.59
N ASP A 83 -21.45 14.80 1.69
CA ASP A 83 -22.86 15.11 2.00
C ASP A 83 -23.83 14.70 0.87
N LEU A 84 -23.32 14.60 -0.35
CA LEU A 84 -24.09 14.15 -1.52
C LEU A 84 -24.16 12.62 -1.66
N ILE A 85 -23.32 11.89 -0.91
CA ILE A 85 -23.25 10.44 -0.96
C ILE A 85 -24.00 9.85 0.23
N PRO A 86 -25.01 8.97 0.02
CA PRO A 86 -25.71 8.36 1.14
C PRO A 86 -24.79 7.49 1.97
N ASN A 87 -24.96 7.57 3.30
CA ASN A 87 -24.21 6.73 4.22
C ASN A 87 -24.91 5.36 4.36
N GLU A 88 -24.44 4.37 3.63
CA GLU A 88 -25.03 3.05 3.53
C GLU A 88 -24.07 1.96 4.03
N ASN A 89 -24.66 0.89 4.57
CA ASN A 89 -23.89 -0.31 4.91
C ASN A 89 -23.37 -0.99 3.65
N THR A 90 -22.10 -1.30 3.62
CA THR A 90 -21.44 -1.85 2.44
C THR A 90 -20.43 -2.94 2.82
N VAL A 91 -20.23 -3.86 1.91
CA VAL A 91 -19.22 -4.92 2.00
C VAL A 91 -18.09 -4.60 1.04
N ILE A 92 -16.87 -4.55 1.54
CA ILE A 92 -15.66 -4.45 0.75
C ILE A 92 -15.06 -5.86 0.65
N THR A 93 -14.74 -6.27 -0.56
CA THR A 93 -13.98 -7.50 -0.81
C THR A 93 -12.67 -7.15 -1.49
N MET A 94 -11.58 -7.73 -1.01
CA MET A 94 -10.25 -7.58 -1.60
C MET A 94 -9.61 -8.95 -1.79
N THR A 95 -9.01 -9.15 -2.95
CA THR A 95 -8.29 -10.40 -3.28
C THR A 95 -6.82 -10.30 -2.94
N LYS A 96 -6.14 -11.43 -2.90
CA LYS A 96 -4.69 -11.55 -2.68
C LYS A 96 -3.87 -10.77 -3.70
N LEU A 97 -4.30 -10.77 -4.96
CA LEU A 97 -3.64 -10.02 -6.03
C LEU A 97 -4.00 -8.53 -6.05
N GLY A 98 -4.81 -8.06 -5.10
CA GLY A 98 -5.12 -6.65 -4.90
C GLY A 98 -6.28 -6.12 -5.76
N TYR A 99 -7.22 -6.96 -6.20
CA TYR A 99 -8.49 -6.49 -6.74
C TYR A 99 -9.44 -6.16 -5.60
N ILE A 100 -10.03 -4.97 -5.64
CA ILE A 100 -10.94 -4.47 -4.60
C ILE A 100 -12.25 -3.99 -5.22
N LYS A 101 -13.34 -4.19 -4.51
CA LYS A 101 -14.65 -3.63 -4.85
C LYS A 101 -15.49 -3.39 -3.62
N ARG A 102 -16.51 -2.56 -3.79
CA ARG A 102 -17.57 -2.27 -2.83
C ARG A 102 -18.89 -2.83 -3.34
N MET A 103 -19.71 -3.36 -2.45
CA MET A 103 -21.05 -3.86 -2.74
C MET A 103 -22.00 -3.47 -1.62
N SER A 104 -23.29 -3.22 -1.94
CA SER A 104 -24.32 -3.12 -0.91
C SER A 104 -24.46 -4.45 -0.14
N VAL A 105 -24.74 -4.36 1.16
CA VAL A 105 -25.02 -5.52 2.03
C VAL A 105 -26.20 -6.33 1.50
N ASP A 106 -27.17 -5.70 0.83
CA ASP A 106 -28.36 -6.35 0.27
C ASP A 106 -28.05 -7.44 -0.77
N ASN A 107 -26.83 -7.43 -1.32
CA ASN A 107 -26.35 -8.47 -2.22
C ASN A 107 -26.05 -9.79 -1.50
N PHE A 108 -25.95 -9.78 -0.16
CA PHE A 108 -25.65 -10.93 0.67
C PHE A 108 -26.90 -11.35 1.45
N LYS A 109 -27.72 -12.23 0.87
CA LYS A 109 -28.91 -12.76 1.53
C LYS A 109 -28.52 -13.93 2.41
N SER A 110 -29.08 -14.00 3.62
CA SER A 110 -28.96 -15.15 4.50
C SER A 110 -29.49 -16.41 3.81
N GLN A 111 -28.75 -17.52 3.89
CA GLN A 111 -29.13 -18.81 3.34
C GLN A 111 -29.29 -19.82 4.47
N HIS A 112 -30.15 -20.80 4.23
CA HIS A 112 -30.31 -21.92 5.15
C HIS A 112 -29.11 -22.90 5.09
N ARG A 113 -28.90 -23.63 6.14
CA ARG A 113 -27.89 -24.68 6.25
C ARG A 113 -28.01 -25.66 5.07
N GLY A 114 -26.91 -25.99 4.40
CA GLY A 114 -26.91 -26.85 3.21
C GLY A 114 -27.11 -26.11 1.87
N GLY A 115 -27.24 -24.80 1.86
CA GLY A 115 -27.26 -24.01 0.64
C GLY A 115 -25.90 -24.02 -0.10
N LYS A 116 -25.93 -23.72 -1.42
CA LYS A 116 -24.74 -23.72 -2.28
C LYS A 116 -23.79 -22.51 -2.04
N GLY A 117 -24.18 -21.60 -1.13
CA GLY A 117 -23.47 -20.35 -0.92
C GLY A 117 -23.65 -19.35 -2.07
N ILE A 118 -23.10 -18.16 -1.91
CA ILE A 118 -23.16 -17.08 -2.89
C ILE A 118 -21.75 -16.71 -3.32
N LYS A 119 -21.49 -16.70 -4.63
CA LYS A 119 -20.21 -16.23 -5.15
C LYS A 119 -20.09 -14.72 -4.94
N GLY A 120 -19.19 -14.29 -4.07
CA GLY A 120 -19.03 -12.88 -3.70
C GLY A 120 -18.19 -12.08 -4.70
N MET A 121 -17.30 -12.73 -5.46
CA MET A 121 -16.40 -12.07 -6.39
C MET A 121 -15.93 -13.06 -7.46
N GLN A 122 -15.69 -12.58 -8.67
CA GLN A 122 -14.97 -13.37 -9.68
C GLN A 122 -13.48 -13.14 -9.51
N THR A 123 -12.74 -14.20 -9.30
CA THR A 123 -11.28 -14.19 -9.21
C THR A 123 -10.65 -14.68 -10.51
N ILE A 124 -9.42 -14.34 -10.78
CA ILE A 124 -8.58 -14.99 -11.79
C ILE A 124 -8.00 -16.29 -11.23
N ASP A 125 -7.42 -17.11 -12.10
CA ASP A 125 -6.71 -18.31 -11.68
C ASP A 125 -5.60 -17.94 -10.68
N ASP A 126 -5.45 -18.73 -9.63
CA ASP A 126 -4.53 -18.53 -8.51
C ASP A 126 -4.81 -17.30 -7.60
N ASP A 127 -5.98 -16.62 -7.74
CA ASP A 127 -6.40 -15.54 -6.85
C ASP A 127 -7.56 -15.97 -5.95
N TYR A 128 -7.64 -15.41 -4.75
CA TYR A 128 -8.69 -15.68 -3.79
C TYR A 128 -9.01 -14.43 -2.97
N ILE A 129 -10.21 -14.40 -2.38
CA ILE A 129 -10.62 -13.32 -1.48
C ILE A 129 -9.84 -13.47 -0.17
N GLU A 130 -9.00 -12.49 0.12
CA GLU A 130 -8.18 -12.42 1.33
C GLU A 130 -8.87 -11.62 2.43
N ASN A 131 -9.53 -10.51 2.07
CA ASN A 131 -10.21 -9.63 3.00
C ASN A 131 -11.67 -9.42 2.61
N MET A 132 -12.56 -9.52 3.59
CA MET A 132 -13.97 -9.17 3.50
C MET A 132 -14.34 -8.35 4.72
N LEU A 133 -14.73 -7.11 4.50
CA LEU A 133 -14.96 -6.12 5.55
C LEU A 133 -16.37 -5.53 5.42
N MET A 134 -17.11 -5.52 6.51
CA MET A 134 -18.37 -4.78 6.59
C MET A 134 -18.11 -3.39 7.19
N THR A 135 -18.63 -2.36 6.51
CA THR A 135 -18.41 -0.97 6.91
C THR A 135 -19.52 -0.08 6.33
N THR A 136 -19.39 1.23 6.46
CA THR A 136 -20.29 2.19 5.79
C THR A 136 -19.52 3.01 4.76
N THR A 137 -20.25 3.61 3.82
CA THR A 137 -19.67 4.39 2.72
C THR A 137 -18.83 5.57 3.20
N HIS A 138 -19.17 6.19 4.34
CA HIS A 138 -18.46 7.36 4.88
C HIS A 138 -17.25 7.01 5.75
N HIS A 139 -17.06 5.75 6.13
CA HIS A 139 -15.89 5.35 6.90
C HIS A 139 -14.60 5.54 6.11
N TYR A 140 -13.49 5.64 6.83
CA TYR A 140 -12.16 5.54 6.27
C TYR A 140 -11.76 4.08 6.11
N ILE A 141 -11.02 3.78 5.06
CA ILE A 141 -10.32 2.52 4.90
C ILE A 141 -8.82 2.81 4.79
N MET A 142 -8.05 2.12 5.61
CA MET A 142 -6.60 2.24 5.70
C MET A 142 -5.95 0.97 5.18
N PHE A 143 -5.00 1.12 4.28
CA PHE A 143 -4.22 0.03 3.70
C PHE A 143 -2.79 0.14 4.19
N PHE A 144 -2.27 -0.92 4.78
CA PHE A 144 -0.89 -1.01 5.22
C PHE A 144 -0.13 -1.96 4.32
N THR A 145 1.11 -1.61 3.99
CA THR A 145 1.95 -2.40 3.11
C THR A 145 3.06 -3.12 3.86
N ASN A 146 3.58 -4.18 3.28
CA ASN A 146 4.74 -4.90 3.82
C ASN A 146 5.96 -4.01 4.04
N LYS A 147 6.09 -2.90 3.31
CA LYS A 147 7.17 -1.91 3.49
C LYS A 147 6.91 -0.88 4.59
N GLY A 148 5.86 -1.09 5.39
CA GLY A 148 5.51 -0.21 6.52
C GLY A 148 4.90 1.13 6.12
N ARG A 149 4.39 1.26 4.91
CA ARG A 149 3.66 2.44 4.45
C ARG A 149 2.16 2.26 4.65
N MET A 150 1.46 3.37 4.73
CA MET A 150 0.01 3.41 4.88
C MET A 150 -0.62 4.36 3.86
N TYR A 151 -1.77 3.95 3.33
CA TYR A 151 -2.64 4.73 2.45
C TYR A 151 -4.03 4.78 3.04
N ARG A 152 -4.78 5.83 2.75
CA ARG A 152 -6.16 6.01 3.23
C ARG A 152 -7.07 6.46 2.11
N LEU A 153 -8.26 5.88 2.06
CA LEU A 153 -9.37 6.31 1.22
C LEU A 153 -10.62 6.45 2.07
N LYS A 154 -11.61 7.18 1.56
CA LYS A 154 -12.99 7.02 2.00
C LYS A 154 -13.58 5.81 1.29
N VAL A 155 -14.42 5.05 1.96
CA VAL A 155 -15.02 3.83 1.41
C VAL A 155 -15.81 4.11 0.12
N TYR A 156 -16.50 5.25 0.03
CA TYR A 156 -17.23 5.64 -1.19
C TYR A 156 -16.31 5.85 -2.42
N GLN A 157 -15.01 6.05 -2.24
CA GLN A 157 -14.04 6.18 -3.34
C GLN A 157 -13.71 4.83 -3.99
N ILE A 158 -14.05 3.72 -3.32
CA ILE A 158 -13.93 2.38 -3.90
C ILE A 158 -15.11 2.18 -4.87
N PRO A 159 -14.86 1.81 -6.12
CA PRO A 159 -15.93 1.61 -7.10
C PRO A 159 -16.94 0.57 -6.64
N GLU A 160 -18.22 0.91 -6.80
CA GLU A 160 -19.31 -0.03 -6.59
C GLU A 160 -19.41 -0.96 -7.78
N CYS A 161 -19.48 -2.24 -7.51
CA CYS A 161 -19.54 -3.27 -8.54
C CYS A 161 -20.57 -4.34 -8.20
N GLY A 162 -21.12 -4.95 -9.23
CA GLY A 162 -22.01 -6.11 -9.06
C GLY A 162 -21.28 -7.30 -8.41
N ARG A 163 -22.10 -8.25 -7.88
CA ARG A 163 -21.61 -9.41 -7.14
C ARG A 163 -20.57 -10.24 -7.88
N THR A 164 -20.76 -10.49 -9.17
CA THR A 164 -19.88 -11.31 -10.00
C THR A 164 -18.70 -10.55 -10.60
N ALA A 165 -18.65 -9.21 -10.47
CA ALA A 165 -17.55 -8.42 -11.01
C ALA A 165 -16.24 -8.68 -10.24
N ARG A 166 -15.11 -8.55 -10.95
CA ARG A 166 -13.76 -8.66 -10.37
C ARG A 166 -13.37 -7.45 -9.52
N GLY A 167 -13.98 -6.28 -9.76
CA GLY A 167 -13.58 -5.02 -9.15
C GLY A 167 -12.40 -4.36 -9.85
N THR A 168 -11.76 -3.42 -9.15
CA THR A 168 -10.67 -2.58 -9.67
C THR A 168 -9.37 -2.95 -8.97
N ALA A 169 -8.26 -2.94 -9.69
CA ALA A 169 -6.95 -3.13 -9.08
C ALA A 169 -6.64 -1.95 -8.13
N ILE A 170 -6.21 -2.26 -6.92
CA ILE A 170 -5.94 -1.26 -5.86
C ILE A 170 -4.90 -0.22 -6.28
N ILE A 171 -3.96 -0.57 -7.14
CA ILE A 171 -2.94 0.33 -7.68
C ILE A 171 -3.56 1.51 -8.49
N ASN A 172 -4.79 1.36 -8.97
CA ASN A 172 -5.52 2.44 -9.64
C ASN A 172 -6.16 3.42 -8.65
N LEU A 173 -6.27 3.06 -7.37
CA LEU A 173 -6.90 3.86 -6.32
C LEU A 173 -5.85 4.52 -5.41
N ILE A 174 -4.73 3.85 -5.17
CA ILE A 174 -3.63 4.33 -4.31
C ILE A 174 -2.29 4.18 -5.02
N GLN A 175 -1.36 5.06 -4.71
CA GLN A 175 -0.03 5.11 -5.35
C GLN A 175 0.94 4.15 -4.64
N LEU A 176 0.77 2.84 -4.86
CA LEU A 176 1.73 1.86 -4.35
C LEU A 176 3.10 2.03 -5.01
N MET A 177 4.14 1.92 -4.20
CA MET A 177 5.52 1.86 -4.69
C MET A 177 5.82 0.48 -5.30
N PRO A 178 6.85 0.35 -6.14
CA PRO A 178 7.28 -0.97 -6.63
C PRO A 178 7.51 -1.96 -5.47
N GLU A 179 7.10 -3.20 -5.65
CA GLU A 179 7.21 -4.29 -4.67
C GLU A 179 6.39 -4.14 -3.37
N GLU A 180 5.62 -3.05 -3.21
CA GLU A 180 4.67 -2.95 -2.11
C GLU A 180 3.49 -3.90 -2.29
N LYS A 181 3.17 -4.63 -1.22
CA LYS A 181 1.98 -5.50 -1.12
C LYS A 181 1.18 -5.09 0.10
N ILE A 182 -0.14 -5.08 -0.02
CA ILE A 182 -1.02 -4.80 1.12
C ILE A 182 -0.99 -6.03 2.03
N THR A 183 -0.72 -5.80 3.32
CA THR A 183 -0.64 -6.84 4.34
C THR A 183 -1.73 -6.70 5.41
N ALA A 184 -2.28 -5.50 5.59
CA ALA A 184 -3.40 -5.28 6.49
C ALA A 184 -4.35 -4.22 5.95
N VAL A 185 -5.64 -4.40 6.23
CA VAL A 185 -6.69 -3.45 5.89
C VAL A 185 -7.55 -3.21 7.12
N ILE A 186 -7.77 -1.95 7.45
CA ILE A 186 -8.55 -1.51 8.62
C ILE A 186 -9.60 -0.52 8.17
N THR A 187 -10.83 -0.68 8.65
CA THR A 187 -11.88 0.33 8.52
C THR A 187 -11.98 1.13 9.81
N LEU A 188 -12.13 2.43 9.67
CA LEU A 188 -12.22 3.36 10.78
C LEU A 188 -13.39 4.31 10.56
N ARG A 189 -14.25 4.43 11.57
CA ARG A 189 -15.35 5.40 11.54
C ARG A 189 -14.81 6.82 11.70
N ASP A 190 -14.14 7.06 12.82
CA ASP A 190 -13.61 8.35 13.20
C ASP A 190 -12.25 8.16 13.89
N TYR A 191 -11.44 9.23 13.94
CA TYR A 191 -10.22 9.26 14.71
C TYR A 191 -10.56 9.50 16.19
N ASP A 192 -10.16 8.58 17.05
CA ASP A 192 -10.41 8.59 18.48
C ASP A 192 -9.06 8.59 19.22
N GLU A 193 -8.88 9.56 20.13
CA GLU A 193 -7.64 9.73 20.89
C GLU A 193 -7.30 8.53 21.78
N ASN A 194 -8.31 7.73 22.14
CA ASN A 194 -8.15 6.54 22.97
C ASN A 194 -7.87 5.26 22.14
N LYS A 195 -7.68 5.38 20.84
CA LYS A 195 -7.37 4.25 19.97
C LYS A 195 -5.95 4.31 19.44
N TYR A 196 -5.41 3.14 19.28
CA TYR A 196 -4.03 2.93 18.84
C TYR A 196 -3.98 1.96 17.68
N LEU A 197 -2.99 2.12 16.84
CA LEU A 197 -2.60 1.11 15.86
C LEU A 197 -1.46 0.28 16.46
N PHE A 198 -1.74 -0.99 16.65
CA PHE A 198 -0.75 -1.97 17.05
C PHE A 198 -0.26 -2.73 15.82
N MET A 199 1.04 -2.74 15.60
CA MET A 199 1.70 -3.25 14.42
C MET A 199 2.64 -4.38 14.80
N ALA A 200 2.73 -5.42 13.97
CA ALA A 200 3.69 -6.51 14.13
C ALA A 200 4.45 -6.75 12.83
N THR A 201 5.75 -7.01 12.95
CA THR A 201 6.61 -7.34 11.83
C THR A 201 6.97 -8.82 11.80
N LYS A 202 7.40 -9.28 10.66
CA LYS A 202 7.86 -10.65 10.42
C LYS A 202 8.97 -11.10 11.37
N LYS A 203 9.88 -10.18 11.73
CA LYS A 203 10.99 -10.43 12.67
C LYS A 203 10.63 -10.22 14.16
N GLY A 204 9.34 -10.15 14.49
CA GLY A 204 8.86 -10.10 15.87
C GLY A 204 8.99 -8.74 16.54
N ILE A 205 9.15 -7.67 15.78
CA ILE A 205 9.09 -6.31 16.28
C ILE A 205 7.63 -5.88 16.36
N VAL A 206 7.28 -5.17 17.42
CA VAL A 206 5.95 -4.61 17.62
C VAL A 206 6.01 -3.13 17.92
N LYS A 207 4.96 -2.42 17.53
CA LYS A 207 4.86 -0.99 17.71
C LYS A 207 3.42 -0.60 18.04
N LYS A 208 3.26 0.33 18.97
CA LYS A 208 1.98 0.94 19.31
C LYS A 208 2.06 2.44 19.07
N THR A 209 1.11 2.98 18.30
CA THR A 209 1.07 4.41 17.93
C THR A 209 -0.36 4.90 18.00
N SER A 210 -0.57 6.12 18.55
CA SER A 210 -1.91 6.73 18.55
C SER A 210 -2.44 6.85 17.13
N ILE A 211 -3.71 6.54 16.93
CA ILE A 211 -4.37 6.64 15.61
C ILE A 211 -4.40 8.09 15.12
N MET A 212 -4.35 9.07 16.03
CA MET A 212 -4.31 10.50 15.73
C MET A 212 -3.07 10.91 14.91
N GLU A 213 -1.95 10.20 15.07
CA GLU A 213 -0.73 10.40 14.27
C GLU A 213 -0.95 10.17 12.76
N TYR A 214 -2.05 9.52 12.41
CA TYR A 214 -2.45 9.16 11.05
C TYR A 214 -3.65 9.95 10.52
N ALA A 215 -4.08 11.00 11.22
CA ALA A 215 -5.21 11.82 10.80
C ALA A 215 -4.93 12.63 9.51
N ASN A 216 -3.68 13.08 9.34
CA ASN A 216 -3.26 13.88 8.20
C ASN A 216 -2.41 13.06 7.23
N ILE A 217 -3.03 12.54 6.16
CA ILE A 217 -2.38 11.70 5.17
C ILE A 217 -2.46 12.35 3.79
N ARG A 218 -1.33 12.38 3.08
CA ARG A 218 -1.28 12.78 1.67
C ARG A 218 -1.67 11.59 0.77
N LYS A 219 -2.14 11.88 -0.44
CA LYS A 219 -2.47 10.83 -1.45
C LYS A 219 -1.30 9.88 -1.74
N SER A 220 -0.07 10.36 -1.64
CA SER A 220 1.15 9.54 -1.80
C SER A 220 1.41 8.57 -0.65
N GLY A 221 0.53 8.50 0.34
CA GLY A 221 0.72 7.70 1.54
C GLY A 221 1.72 8.31 2.52
N LEU A 222 1.93 7.61 3.62
CA LEU A 222 2.91 7.98 4.63
C LEU A 222 3.58 6.75 5.23
N GLN A 223 4.76 6.95 5.84
CA GLN A 223 5.44 5.89 6.58
C GLN A 223 4.74 5.69 7.93
N ALA A 224 4.23 4.47 8.16
CA ALA A 224 3.55 4.09 9.38
C ALA A 224 4.50 3.49 10.42
N ILE A 225 5.54 2.80 9.98
CA ILE A 225 6.61 2.21 10.78
C ILE A 225 7.90 2.19 9.97
N ASN A 226 9.03 2.53 10.57
CA ASN A 226 10.32 2.29 9.96
C ASN A 226 10.74 0.84 10.22
N LEU A 227 10.86 0.07 9.16
CA LEU A 227 11.31 -1.31 9.24
C LEU A 227 12.84 -1.40 9.28
N ARG A 228 13.35 -2.47 9.86
CA ARG A 228 14.75 -2.87 9.72
C ARG A 228 14.97 -3.49 8.34
N ASP A 229 16.23 -3.60 7.94
CA ASP A 229 16.59 -4.31 6.73
C ASP A 229 16.07 -5.75 6.78
N ASP A 230 15.55 -6.23 5.68
CA ASP A 230 14.96 -7.57 5.52
C ASP A 230 13.78 -7.90 6.46
N ASP A 231 13.07 -6.89 6.98
CA ASP A 231 11.85 -7.08 7.74
C ASP A 231 10.62 -6.58 6.97
N ASP A 232 9.49 -7.22 7.18
CA ASP A 232 8.22 -6.85 6.58
C ASP A 232 7.16 -6.62 7.66
N LEU A 233 6.32 -5.61 7.47
CA LEU A 233 5.11 -5.44 8.26
C LEU A 233 4.11 -6.53 7.86
N ILE A 234 3.63 -7.32 8.83
CA ILE A 234 2.72 -8.43 8.54
C ILE A 234 1.28 -8.15 8.92
N GLU A 235 1.05 -7.43 10.01
CA GLU A 235 -0.30 -7.19 10.52
C GLU A 235 -0.40 -5.87 11.28
N VAL A 236 -1.58 -5.24 11.21
CA VAL A 236 -1.94 -4.04 11.96
C VAL A 236 -3.35 -4.20 12.51
N LYS A 237 -3.55 -3.88 13.78
CA LYS A 237 -4.86 -3.93 14.44
C LYS A 237 -5.11 -2.67 15.26
N VAL A 238 -6.39 -2.34 15.46
CA VAL A 238 -6.80 -1.25 16.34
C VAL A 238 -6.92 -1.79 17.76
N THR A 239 -6.32 -1.08 18.72
CA THR A 239 -6.36 -1.39 20.15
C THR A 239 -6.79 -0.16 20.98
N ASP A 240 -7.05 -0.35 22.25
CA ASP A 240 -7.62 0.68 23.15
C ASP A 240 -7.06 0.62 24.59
N ASN A 241 -5.87 0.10 24.78
CA ASN A 241 -5.21 -0.14 26.08
C ASN A 241 -5.83 -1.25 26.94
N THR A 242 -6.71 -2.07 26.38
CA THR A 242 -7.39 -3.15 27.14
C THR A 242 -7.14 -4.53 26.53
N LYS A 243 -6.25 -4.64 25.56
CA LYS A 243 -6.09 -5.88 24.77
C LYS A 243 -4.83 -6.65 25.15
N ASP A 244 -4.96 -7.98 25.10
CA ASP A 244 -3.81 -8.85 25.04
C ASP A 244 -3.44 -9.12 23.58
N ILE A 245 -2.16 -9.13 23.29
CA ILE A 245 -1.57 -9.39 21.97
C ILE A 245 -1.04 -10.81 21.94
N PHE A 246 -1.42 -11.53 20.90
CA PHE A 246 -0.86 -12.83 20.56
C PHE A 246 0.03 -12.71 19.33
N LEU A 247 1.26 -13.19 19.41
CA LEU A 247 2.12 -13.36 18.25
C LEU A 247 2.36 -14.86 18.06
N VAL A 248 2.06 -15.37 16.87
CA VAL A 248 2.25 -16.77 16.51
C VAL A 248 3.32 -16.88 15.46
N THR A 249 4.24 -17.85 15.64
CA THR A 249 5.38 -18.03 14.73
C THR A 249 5.19 -19.23 13.81
N LYS A 250 5.93 -19.21 12.72
CA LYS A 250 6.04 -20.28 11.72
C LYS A 250 6.42 -21.63 12.34
N HIS A 251 7.32 -21.62 13.34
CA HIS A 251 7.74 -22.82 14.04
C HIS A 251 6.84 -23.23 15.21
N GLY A 252 5.63 -22.64 15.31
CA GLY A 252 4.60 -23.05 16.25
C GLY A 252 4.83 -22.57 17.69
N GLN A 253 5.49 -21.44 17.87
CA GLN A 253 5.56 -20.75 19.16
C GLN A 253 4.47 -19.67 19.20
N CYS A 254 3.95 -19.37 20.40
CA CYS A 254 3.00 -18.30 20.64
C CYS A 254 3.37 -17.56 21.92
N ILE A 255 3.36 -16.24 21.89
CA ILE A 255 3.46 -15.39 23.07
C ILE A 255 2.18 -14.58 23.23
N ARG A 256 1.66 -14.48 24.46
CA ARG A 256 0.56 -13.60 24.87
C ARG A 256 1.11 -12.57 25.86
N PHE A 257 0.88 -11.28 25.61
CA PHE A 257 1.30 -10.20 26.50
C PHE A 257 0.31 -9.03 26.45
N ASP A 258 0.27 -8.24 27.53
CA ASP A 258 -0.54 -7.04 27.60
C ASP A 258 -0.03 -5.98 26.61
N GLU A 259 -0.94 -5.34 25.86
CA GLU A 259 -0.55 -4.28 24.92
C GLU A 259 0.16 -3.10 25.60
N ASN A 260 -0.05 -2.90 26.92
CA ASN A 260 0.57 -1.83 27.69
C ASN A 260 2.05 -2.11 28.03
N ASP A 261 2.53 -3.32 27.83
CA ASP A 261 3.97 -3.62 27.85
C ASP A 261 4.71 -2.89 26.70
N VAL A 262 3.96 -2.44 25.68
CA VAL A 262 4.48 -1.65 24.56
C VAL A 262 4.09 -0.19 24.72
N ARG A 263 5.07 0.65 25.08
CA ARG A 263 4.84 2.09 25.17
C ARG A 263 4.39 2.68 23.84
N THR A 264 3.48 3.63 23.88
CA THR A 264 3.08 4.40 22.69
C THR A 264 4.26 5.22 22.17
N THR A 265 4.51 5.14 20.86
CA THR A 265 5.62 5.83 20.18
C THR A 265 5.11 6.55 18.94
N GLY A 266 5.85 7.56 18.51
CA GLY A 266 5.54 8.32 17.31
C GLY A 266 5.61 7.48 16.03
N ARG A 267 5.04 8.00 14.96
CA ARG A 267 4.85 7.34 13.67
C ARG A 267 6.13 6.76 13.05
N VAL A 268 7.23 7.49 13.07
CA VAL A 268 8.49 7.10 12.42
C VAL A 268 9.40 6.18 13.25
N SER A 269 8.95 5.70 14.40
CA SER A 269 9.72 4.77 15.22
C SER A 269 9.76 3.37 14.61
N MET A 270 10.79 2.60 14.96
CA MET A 270 10.99 1.21 14.50
C MET A 270 10.24 0.20 15.35
N GLY A 271 9.80 0.57 16.56
CA GLY A 271 9.18 -0.35 17.51
C GLY A 271 10.17 -1.03 18.45
N VAL A 272 9.67 -2.03 19.16
CA VAL A 272 10.40 -2.80 20.19
C VAL A 272 10.24 -4.29 19.94
N ILE A 273 11.08 -5.11 20.54
CA ILE A 273 10.97 -6.57 20.45
C ILE A 273 9.69 -7.01 21.16
N GLY A 274 8.75 -7.58 20.40
CA GLY A 274 7.53 -8.22 20.89
C GLY A 274 7.77 -9.69 21.26
N MET A 275 8.49 -10.40 20.40
CA MET A 275 8.87 -11.80 20.61
C MET A 275 10.32 -12.04 20.19
N ASN A 276 11.05 -12.81 20.98
CA ASN A 276 12.42 -13.22 20.69
C ASN A 276 12.39 -14.51 19.88
N LEU A 277 12.62 -14.39 18.57
CA LEU A 277 12.53 -15.49 17.63
C LEU A 277 13.78 -16.39 17.68
N SER A 278 13.58 -17.67 17.49
CA SER A 278 14.67 -18.62 17.23
C SER A 278 15.24 -18.40 15.83
N TYR A 279 16.40 -19.01 15.56
CA TYR A 279 16.98 -18.97 14.23
C TYR A 279 16.00 -19.46 13.16
N ASP A 280 15.89 -18.74 12.06
CA ASP A 280 15.02 -19.03 10.92
C ASP A 280 13.49 -19.08 11.23
N ASP A 281 13.08 -18.56 12.41
CA ASP A 281 11.66 -18.42 12.74
C ASP A 281 11.15 -17.02 12.38
N GLU A 282 9.87 -16.92 12.10
CA GLU A 282 9.20 -15.69 11.73
C GLU A 282 7.78 -15.62 12.31
N VAL A 283 7.32 -14.44 12.65
CA VAL A 283 5.92 -14.21 13.04
C VAL A 283 5.05 -14.30 11.81
N VAL A 284 3.99 -15.12 11.88
CA VAL A 284 3.04 -15.34 10.79
C VAL A 284 1.68 -14.73 11.06
N ALA A 285 1.34 -14.46 12.33
CA ALA A 285 0.07 -13.85 12.70
C ALA A 285 0.14 -13.07 13.99
N MET A 286 -0.66 -12.00 14.09
CA MET A 286 -0.96 -11.27 15.31
C MET A 286 -2.47 -11.29 15.57
N GLN A 287 -2.90 -11.65 16.78
CA GLN A 287 -4.31 -11.70 17.17
C GLN A 287 -4.53 -10.95 18.49
N LEU A 288 -5.79 -10.58 18.75
CA LEU A 288 -6.23 -9.94 19.99
C LEU A 288 -7.16 -10.87 20.75
N ASN A 289 -7.11 -10.83 22.09
CA ASN A 289 -7.99 -11.62 22.97
C ASN A 289 -9.49 -11.33 22.78
N THR A 290 -9.87 -10.20 22.21
CA THR A 290 -11.26 -9.80 21.97
C THR A 290 -11.83 -10.24 20.63
N GLN A 291 -11.06 -10.93 19.79
CA GLN A 291 -11.47 -11.33 18.45
C GLN A 291 -12.11 -12.74 18.41
N GLY A 292 -12.06 -13.47 19.51
CA GLY A 292 -12.64 -14.81 19.62
C GLY A 292 -12.26 -15.47 20.96
N THR A 293 -12.87 -16.58 21.27
CA THR A 293 -12.61 -17.37 22.48
C THR A 293 -11.53 -18.44 22.28
N HIS A 294 -11.23 -18.77 21.03
CA HIS A 294 -10.28 -19.82 20.68
C HIS A 294 -9.27 -19.32 19.64
N MET A 295 -8.07 -19.84 19.69
CA MET A 295 -7.04 -19.65 18.67
C MET A 295 -7.05 -20.84 17.71
N LEU A 296 -7.47 -20.62 16.47
CA LEU A 296 -7.32 -21.58 15.38
C LEU A 296 -5.96 -21.39 14.71
N ILE A 297 -5.13 -22.42 14.75
CA ILE A 297 -3.81 -22.43 14.11
C ILE A 297 -3.85 -23.43 12.97
N VAL A 298 -3.42 -23.02 11.78
CA VAL A 298 -3.41 -23.84 10.57
C VAL A 298 -1.99 -23.97 10.04
N SER A 299 -1.64 -25.17 9.62
CA SER A 299 -0.33 -25.50 9.08
C SER A 299 -0.36 -25.66 7.55
N GLU A 300 0.81 -25.68 6.96
CA GLU A 300 1.09 -25.71 5.52
C GLU A 300 0.35 -26.85 4.78
N TYR A 301 0.23 -28.02 5.39
CA TYR A 301 -0.47 -29.16 4.79
C TYR A 301 -1.93 -29.28 5.23
N GLY A 302 -2.55 -28.15 5.65
CA GLY A 302 -3.99 -28.08 5.94
C GLY A 302 -4.40 -28.68 7.28
N MET A 303 -3.47 -29.06 8.15
CA MET A 303 -3.77 -29.50 9.50
C MET A 303 -4.07 -28.32 10.40
N GLY A 304 -5.19 -28.36 11.13
CA GLY A 304 -5.60 -27.31 12.04
C GLY A 304 -5.76 -27.79 13.48
N LYS A 305 -5.50 -26.88 14.43
CA LYS A 305 -5.75 -27.06 15.87
C LYS A 305 -6.48 -25.85 16.41
N ARG A 306 -7.54 -26.07 17.16
CA ARG A 306 -8.24 -25.02 17.92
C ARG A 306 -7.90 -25.19 19.40
N THR A 307 -7.46 -24.12 20.04
CA THR A 307 -7.05 -24.08 21.44
C THR A 307 -7.73 -22.91 22.12
N ASP A 308 -8.24 -23.09 23.34
CA ASP A 308 -8.82 -22.01 24.12
C ASP A 308 -7.78 -20.91 24.36
N ILE A 309 -8.19 -19.66 24.25
CA ILE A 309 -7.32 -18.50 24.46
C ILE A 309 -6.75 -18.48 25.89
N ASP A 310 -7.51 -18.97 26.89
CA ASP A 310 -7.10 -18.99 28.30
C ASP A 310 -6.02 -20.03 28.62
N GLU A 311 -5.78 -21.01 27.72
CA GLU A 311 -4.62 -21.91 27.82
C GLU A 311 -3.28 -21.18 27.57
N PHE A 312 -3.30 -20.00 26.97
CA PHE A 312 -2.10 -19.19 26.74
C PHE A 312 -1.86 -18.25 27.92
N THR A 313 -0.87 -18.57 28.73
CA THR A 313 -0.50 -17.71 29.87
C THR A 313 0.04 -16.37 29.41
N VAL A 314 -0.39 -15.29 30.09
CA VAL A 314 0.12 -13.95 29.85
C VAL A 314 1.59 -13.88 30.30
N GLN A 315 2.45 -13.38 29.44
CA GLN A 315 3.87 -13.20 29.65
C GLN A 315 4.26 -11.74 29.42
N HIS A 316 5.48 -11.37 29.75
CA HIS A 316 6.01 -10.08 29.27
C HIS A 316 6.49 -10.20 27.81
N ARG A 317 6.34 -9.10 27.04
CA ARG A 317 6.86 -9.04 25.68
C ARG A 317 8.37 -9.36 25.64
N GLY A 318 8.84 -9.79 24.48
CA GLY A 318 10.26 -10.09 24.26
C GLY A 318 10.69 -11.47 24.73
N GLY A 319 9.77 -12.28 25.29
CA GLY A 319 10.01 -13.70 25.58
C GLY A 319 10.02 -14.56 24.33
N LYS A 320 10.36 -15.84 24.48
CA LYS A 320 10.29 -16.85 23.41
C LYS A 320 8.90 -17.43 23.18
N GLY A 321 7.95 -17.14 24.10
CA GLY A 321 6.63 -17.74 24.09
C GLY A 321 6.59 -19.19 24.52
N ILE A 322 5.43 -19.81 24.29
CA ILE A 322 5.16 -21.22 24.56
C ILE A 322 4.85 -21.94 23.25
N LYS A 323 5.04 -23.26 23.24
CA LYS A 323 4.73 -24.08 22.08
C LYS A 323 3.20 -24.22 21.93
N CYS A 324 2.65 -23.65 20.88
CA CYS A 324 1.22 -23.70 20.58
C CYS A 324 0.88 -24.77 19.53
N TYR A 325 1.84 -25.14 18.67
CA TYR A 325 1.64 -26.14 17.62
C TYR A 325 2.87 -27.03 17.46
N LYS A 326 2.67 -28.33 17.26
CA LYS A 326 3.77 -29.28 17.03
C LYS A 326 4.04 -29.41 15.53
N ILE A 327 5.16 -28.89 15.08
CA ILE A 327 5.64 -29.06 13.71
C ILE A 327 6.15 -30.49 13.51
N THR A 328 5.72 -31.12 12.44
CA THR A 328 6.15 -32.45 11.99
C THR A 328 6.21 -32.47 10.46
N GLU A 329 6.83 -33.48 9.88
CA GLU A 329 6.85 -33.66 8.41
C GLU A 329 5.43 -33.76 7.81
N LYS A 330 4.45 -34.24 8.59
CA LYS A 330 3.04 -34.36 8.16
C LYS A 330 2.26 -33.05 8.22
N THR A 331 2.65 -32.15 9.11
CA THR A 331 1.92 -30.88 9.30
C THR A 331 2.51 -29.75 8.48
N GLY A 332 3.82 -29.76 8.27
CA GLY A 332 4.55 -28.58 7.78
C GLY A 332 4.55 -27.46 8.82
N ASN A 333 4.99 -26.29 8.42
CA ASN A 333 5.06 -25.07 9.25
C ASN A 333 3.68 -24.47 9.50
N VAL A 334 3.56 -23.63 10.53
CA VAL A 334 2.35 -22.81 10.73
C VAL A 334 2.32 -21.71 9.65
N VAL A 335 1.18 -21.56 8.99
CA VAL A 335 0.96 -20.55 7.95
C VAL A 335 -0.04 -19.49 8.34
N ALA A 336 -0.94 -19.79 9.28
CA ALA A 336 -1.95 -18.85 9.75
C ALA A 336 -2.39 -19.18 11.18
N ALA A 337 -2.76 -18.13 11.90
CA ALA A 337 -3.47 -18.25 13.16
C ALA A 337 -4.56 -17.16 13.23
N LYS A 338 -5.75 -17.54 13.71
CA LYS A 338 -6.89 -16.62 13.81
C LYS A 338 -7.69 -16.89 15.09
N ALA A 339 -8.06 -15.83 15.78
CA ALA A 339 -9.02 -15.92 16.88
C ALA A 339 -10.42 -16.21 16.30
N VAL A 340 -11.10 -17.20 16.82
CA VAL A 340 -12.42 -17.68 16.37
C VAL A 340 -13.32 -17.95 17.57
N ASN A 341 -14.63 -17.94 17.34
CA ASN A 341 -15.62 -18.36 18.32
C ASN A 341 -15.94 -19.87 18.16
N GLU A 342 -16.75 -20.40 19.06
CA GLU A 342 -17.15 -21.81 19.03
C GLU A 342 -18.14 -22.18 17.92
N ASP A 343 -18.85 -21.23 17.34
CA ASP A 343 -19.91 -21.42 16.33
C ASP A 343 -19.39 -21.74 14.92
#